data_ce7519d668543a34d5b938b60c97d131
#
_entry.id   ce7519d668543a34d5b938b60c97d131
#
_cell.length_a   1.000
_cell.length_b   1.000
_cell.length_c   1.000
_cell.angle_alpha   90.00
_cell.angle_beta   90.00
_cell.angle_gamma   90.00
#
_symmetry.space_group_name_H-M   'P 1'
#
loop_
_entity.id
_entity.type
_entity.pdbx_description
1 polymer ?
#
loop_
_entity_poly.entity_id
_entity_poly.type
_entity_poly.pdbx_seq_one_letter_code
_entity_poly.pdbx_strand_id
1 'polypeptide(L)'
;MVFQNHSLLPWMTCFENVYLGVERVFAATEGRAQLKARTQDTLALVGLTHAESKYPHEISGGMKQRVGIARALAMSPKVLLMDEPFGALDALTRAHLQDELIKIVARTRSTVVMVTHDVDEAVLLADRIVMMTNGPAATVGEILKVDLPRPRDRVALADDKGYHACRTAVLDFLYRKQRNPALREAA
;
A
#
# COMPACT_ATOMS: atom_id res chain seq x y z
N MET A 1 9.22 4.46 0.96
CA MET A 1 8.43 4.21 -0.25
C MET A 1 8.42 2.71 -0.53
N VAL A 2 7.29 2.16 -0.93
CA VAL A 2 7.12 0.78 -1.40
C VAL A 2 6.93 0.85 -2.91
N PHE A 3 7.71 0.09 -3.67
CA PHE A 3 7.71 0.10 -5.13
C PHE A 3 6.94 -1.09 -5.69
N GLN A 4 6.44 -0.98 -6.90
CA GLN A 4 5.78 -2.06 -7.65
C GLN A 4 6.70 -3.28 -7.78
N ASN A 5 7.94 -3.07 -8.21
CA ASN A 5 8.99 -4.07 -8.13
C ASN A 5 9.60 -4.02 -6.73
N HIS A 6 9.41 -5.03 -5.93
CA HIS A 6 9.76 -5.13 -4.50
C HIS A 6 11.12 -4.51 -4.12
N SER A 7 12.03 -4.29 -5.10
CA SER A 7 13.35 -3.66 -4.97
C SER A 7 14.16 -4.22 -3.80
N LEU A 8 14.06 -5.54 -3.57
CA LEU A 8 14.87 -6.23 -2.58
C LEU A 8 16.26 -6.48 -3.14
N LEU A 9 17.26 -6.38 -2.28
CA LEU A 9 18.64 -6.73 -2.60
C LEU A 9 18.75 -8.27 -2.61
N PRO A 10 19.02 -8.91 -3.75
CA PRO A 10 18.91 -10.36 -3.90
C PRO A 10 19.99 -11.14 -3.14
N TRP A 11 21.09 -10.49 -2.76
CA TRP A 11 22.18 -11.03 -1.96
C TRP A 11 22.02 -10.84 -0.45
N MET A 12 20.94 -10.21 -0.01
CA MET A 12 20.59 -10.00 1.39
C MET A 12 19.37 -10.82 1.77
N THR A 13 19.36 -11.33 2.98
CA THR A 13 18.20 -12.01 3.57
C THR A 13 17.04 -11.04 3.77
N CYS A 14 15.85 -11.55 4.13
CA CYS A 14 14.70 -10.70 4.48
C CYS A 14 15.04 -9.76 5.63
N PHE A 15 15.71 -10.28 6.67
CA PHE A 15 16.16 -9.48 7.81
C PHE A 15 17.10 -8.36 7.36
N GLU A 16 18.14 -8.68 6.60
CA GLU A 16 19.14 -7.71 6.16
C GLU A 16 18.55 -6.63 5.27
N ASN A 17 17.60 -6.99 4.40
CA ASN A 17 16.86 -6.02 3.56
C ASN A 17 16.11 -4.98 4.38
N VAL A 18 15.53 -5.38 5.53
CA VAL A 18 14.83 -4.46 6.43
C VAL A 18 15.83 -3.72 7.32
N TYR A 19 16.82 -4.44 7.88
CA TYR A 19 17.83 -3.90 8.78
C TYR A 19 18.63 -2.75 8.16
N LEU A 20 18.95 -2.85 6.87
CA LEU A 20 19.67 -1.80 6.15
C LEU A 20 18.99 -0.42 6.28
N GLY A 21 17.66 -0.38 6.14
CA GLY A 21 16.88 0.85 6.32
C GLY A 21 16.87 1.34 7.77
N VAL A 22 16.70 0.42 8.71
CA VAL A 22 16.72 0.71 10.16
C VAL A 22 18.06 1.28 10.58
N GLU A 23 19.15 0.62 10.20
CA GLU A 23 20.52 1.05 10.52
C GLU A 23 20.79 2.45 9.97
N ARG A 24 20.42 2.71 8.72
CA ARG A 24 20.64 4.02 8.09
C ARG A 24 19.94 5.17 8.82
N VAL A 25 18.75 4.91 9.38
CA VAL A 25 17.93 5.94 10.03
C VAL A 25 18.29 6.11 11.50
N PHE A 26 18.56 5.02 12.21
CA PHE A 26 18.61 5.02 13.69
C PHE A 26 19.99 4.73 14.29
N ALA A 27 21.02 4.40 13.50
CA ALA A 27 22.35 4.06 14.04
C ALA A 27 22.99 5.18 14.89
N ALA A 28 22.61 6.44 14.68
CA ALA A 28 23.10 7.55 15.48
C ALA A 28 22.41 7.67 16.85
N THR A 29 21.23 7.06 17.04
CA THR A 29 20.39 7.23 18.24
C THR A 29 20.09 5.92 18.98
N GLU A 30 20.20 4.78 18.30
CA GLU A 30 19.88 3.46 18.84
C GLU A 30 21.09 2.52 18.78
N GLY A 31 21.26 1.71 19.82
CA GLY A 31 22.30 0.69 19.87
C GLY A 31 21.95 -0.52 18.99
N ARG A 32 22.97 -1.32 18.64
CA ARG A 32 22.84 -2.47 17.72
C ARG A 32 21.74 -3.48 18.13
N ALA A 33 21.55 -3.68 19.43
CA ALA A 33 20.50 -4.57 19.94
C ALA A 33 19.09 -4.02 19.65
N GLN A 34 18.89 -2.70 19.80
CA GLN A 34 17.62 -2.02 19.52
C GLN A 34 17.30 -2.02 18.02
N LEU A 35 18.31 -1.79 17.15
CA LEU A 35 18.16 -1.86 15.70
C LEU A 35 17.70 -3.26 15.25
N LYS A 36 18.30 -4.32 15.83
CA LYS A 36 17.87 -5.70 15.56
C LYS A 36 16.44 -5.96 16.02
N ALA A 37 16.09 -5.58 17.25
CA ALA A 37 14.76 -5.75 17.79
C ALA A 37 13.71 -5.06 16.92
N ARG A 38 13.93 -3.79 16.55
CA ARG A 38 13.04 -3.03 15.63
C ARG A 38 12.83 -3.76 14.31
N THR A 39 13.88 -4.34 13.75
CA THR A 39 13.81 -5.11 12.50
C THR A 39 12.95 -6.36 12.67
N GLN A 40 13.17 -7.12 13.73
CA GLN A 40 12.41 -8.33 14.05
C GLN A 40 10.94 -8.03 14.35
N ASP A 41 10.66 -7.01 15.15
CA ASP A 41 9.29 -6.56 15.46
C ASP A 41 8.53 -6.18 14.18
N THR A 42 9.22 -5.53 13.23
CA THR A 42 8.59 -5.13 11.98
C THR A 42 8.36 -6.33 11.06
N LEU A 43 9.27 -7.29 10.99
CA LEU A 43 9.06 -8.54 10.26
C LEU A 43 7.94 -9.38 10.88
N ALA A 44 7.84 -9.41 12.21
CA ALA A 44 6.72 -10.03 12.90
C ALA A 44 5.38 -9.34 12.59
N LEU A 45 5.37 -7.99 12.52
CA LEU A 45 4.20 -7.20 12.18
C LEU A 45 3.60 -7.59 10.81
N VAL A 46 4.46 -7.93 9.84
CA VAL A 46 4.04 -8.37 8.49
C VAL A 46 3.96 -9.90 8.35
N GLY A 47 4.07 -10.65 9.45
CA GLY A 47 3.95 -12.11 9.48
C GLY A 47 5.12 -12.87 8.86
N LEU A 48 6.34 -12.32 8.89
CA LEU A 48 7.53 -12.90 8.25
C LEU A 48 8.61 -13.38 9.21
N THR A 49 8.32 -13.59 10.49
CA THR A 49 9.30 -14.11 11.47
C THR A 49 9.95 -15.43 11.01
N HIS A 50 9.16 -16.31 10.36
CA HIS A 50 9.64 -17.60 9.85
C HIS A 50 10.55 -17.51 8.63
N ALA A 51 10.70 -16.32 8.05
CA ALA A 51 11.44 -16.08 6.81
C ALA A 51 12.60 -15.10 6.96
N GLU A 52 12.96 -14.71 8.18
CA GLU A 52 14.00 -13.71 8.46
C GLU A 52 15.34 -14.03 7.77
N SER A 53 15.74 -15.30 7.80
CA SER A 53 17.02 -15.78 7.24
C SER A 53 16.95 -16.15 5.75
N LYS A 54 15.76 -16.08 5.13
CA LYS A 54 15.59 -16.46 3.71
C LYS A 54 15.98 -15.32 2.78
N TYR A 55 16.51 -15.68 1.64
CA TYR A 55 16.82 -14.76 0.54
C TYR A 55 15.58 -14.49 -0.34
N PRO A 56 15.56 -13.40 -1.12
CA PRO A 56 14.44 -13.09 -1.99
C PRO A 56 14.06 -14.19 -2.99
N HIS A 57 15.01 -14.99 -3.47
CA HIS A 57 14.73 -16.08 -4.39
C HIS A 57 14.08 -17.30 -3.73
N GLU A 58 14.09 -17.39 -2.40
CA GLU A 58 13.51 -18.50 -1.61
C GLU A 58 12.09 -18.22 -1.11
N ILE A 59 11.53 -17.05 -1.43
CA ILE A 59 10.23 -16.60 -0.93
C ILE A 59 9.28 -16.23 -2.07
N SER A 60 7.96 -16.32 -1.81
CA SER A 60 6.91 -15.97 -2.78
C SER A 60 6.87 -14.47 -3.09
N GLY A 61 6.20 -14.09 -4.20
CA GLY A 61 5.98 -12.70 -4.57
C GLY A 61 5.28 -11.89 -3.46
N GLY A 62 4.25 -12.46 -2.84
CA GLY A 62 3.57 -11.83 -1.71
C GLY A 62 4.47 -11.65 -0.47
N MET A 63 5.37 -12.60 -0.20
CA MET A 63 6.36 -12.44 0.88
C MET A 63 7.38 -11.35 0.53
N LYS A 64 7.84 -11.26 -0.72
CA LYS A 64 8.72 -10.17 -1.18
C LYS A 64 8.07 -8.82 -0.95
N GLN A 65 6.77 -8.70 -1.28
CA GLN A 65 6.00 -7.47 -1.06
C GLN A 65 5.94 -7.11 0.43
N ARG A 66 5.68 -8.09 1.30
CA ARG A 66 5.69 -7.87 2.76
C ARG A 66 7.06 -7.42 3.28
N VAL A 67 8.16 -7.95 2.76
CA VAL A 67 9.52 -7.47 3.12
C VAL A 67 9.70 -6.01 2.70
N GLY A 68 9.23 -5.61 1.50
CA GLY A 68 9.24 -4.23 1.03
C GLY A 68 8.42 -3.29 1.93
N ILE A 69 7.24 -3.72 2.36
CA ILE A 69 6.39 -2.99 3.32
C ILE A 69 7.09 -2.90 4.69
N ALA A 70 7.64 -4.00 5.21
CA ALA A 70 8.39 -4.02 6.45
C ALA A 70 9.57 -3.04 6.41
N ARG A 71 10.37 -3.06 5.36
CA ARG A 71 11.49 -2.13 5.17
C ARG A 71 11.05 -0.67 5.26
N ALA A 72 9.93 -0.33 4.66
CA ALA A 72 9.39 1.04 4.71
C ALA A 72 8.85 1.40 6.11
N LEU A 73 8.13 0.48 6.77
CA LEU A 73 7.54 0.70 8.10
C LEU A 73 8.58 0.75 9.22
N ALA A 74 9.65 -0.06 9.12
CA ALA A 74 10.72 -0.12 10.12
C ALA A 74 11.40 1.24 10.35
N MET A 75 11.35 2.13 9.36
CA MET A 75 11.84 3.50 9.46
C MET A 75 10.87 4.46 10.19
N SER A 76 9.76 3.95 10.73
CA SER A 76 8.72 4.73 11.43
C SER A 76 8.24 5.97 10.66
N PRO A 77 7.80 5.82 9.39
CA PRO A 77 7.45 6.94 8.55
C PRO A 77 6.13 7.59 9.01
N LYS A 78 6.05 8.92 8.97
CA LYS A 78 4.78 9.65 9.13
C LYS A 78 3.88 9.47 7.89
N VAL A 79 4.49 9.38 6.73
CA VAL A 79 3.80 9.16 5.45
C VAL A 79 4.42 7.96 4.73
N LEU A 80 3.60 6.98 4.40
CA LEU A 80 3.98 5.79 3.63
C LEU A 80 3.52 5.96 2.18
N LEU A 81 4.49 6.04 1.26
CA LEU A 81 4.21 6.12 -0.18
C LEU A 81 4.26 4.71 -0.77
N MET A 82 3.26 4.34 -1.54
CA MET A 82 3.15 3.04 -2.21
C MET A 82 2.83 3.24 -3.69
N ASP A 83 3.56 2.58 -4.56
CA ASP A 83 3.39 2.62 -6.01
C ASP A 83 2.98 1.24 -6.51
N GLU A 84 1.70 1.10 -6.89
CA GLU A 84 1.06 -0.14 -7.33
C GLU A 84 1.45 -1.39 -6.50
N PRO A 85 1.32 -1.35 -5.16
CA PRO A 85 1.93 -2.34 -4.28
C PRO A 85 1.39 -3.76 -4.46
N PHE A 86 0.27 -3.93 -5.15
CA PHE A 86 -0.39 -5.24 -5.30
C PHE A 86 -0.53 -5.67 -6.77
N GLY A 87 -0.05 -4.87 -7.73
CA GLY A 87 -0.26 -5.10 -9.16
C GLY A 87 0.28 -6.43 -9.69
N ALA A 88 1.38 -6.93 -9.14
CA ALA A 88 2.03 -8.19 -9.57
C ALA A 88 1.52 -9.46 -8.86
N LEU A 89 0.45 -9.37 -8.04
CA LEU A 89 -0.04 -10.46 -7.22
C LEU A 89 -1.30 -11.10 -7.80
N ASP A 90 -1.45 -12.42 -7.58
CA ASP A 90 -2.70 -13.11 -7.84
C ASP A 90 -3.82 -12.61 -6.91
N ALA A 91 -5.08 -12.86 -7.27
CA ALA A 91 -6.24 -12.28 -6.61
C ALA A 91 -6.34 -12.62 -5.10
N LEU A 92 -6.05 -13.87 -4.71
CA LEU A 92 -6.15 -14.30 -3.31
C LEU A 92 -5.02 -13.72 -2.46
N THR A 93 -3.79 -13.76 -2.96
CA THR A 93 -2.64 -13.16 -2.29
C THR A 93 -2.81 -11.64 -2.15
N ARG A 94 -3.32 -10.97 -3.19
CA ARG A 94 -3.65 -9.54 -3.17
C ARG A 94 -4.67 -9.21 -2.09
N ALA A 95 -5.81 -9.92 -2.07
CA ALA A 95 -6.85 -9.71 -1.07
C ALA A 95 -6.30 -9.85 0.36
N HIS A 96 -5.57 -10.92 0.62
CA HIS A 96 -4.96 -11.15 1.93
C HIS A 96 -3.97 -10.03 2.33
N LEU A 97 -3.13 -9.58 1.41
CA LEU A 97 -2.17 -8.50 1.70
C LEU A 97 -2.81 -7.13 1.89
N GLN A 98 -3.91 -6.85 1.20
CA GLN A 98 -4.69 -5.63 1.40
C GLN A 98 -5.33 -5.62 2.80
N ASP A 99 -5.88 -6.76 3.25
CA ASP A 99 -6.46 -6.90 4.59
C ASP A 99 -5.38 -6.75 5.68
N GLU A 100 -4.19 -7.32 5.46
CA GLU A 100 -3.04 -7.13 6.35
C GLU A 100 -2.58 -5.66 6.38
N LEU A 101 -2.52 -4.99 5.22
CA LEU A 101 -2.16 -3.57 5.16
C LEU A 101 -3.13 -2.71 5.96
N ILE A 102 -4.45 -2.96 5.86
CA ILE A 102 -5.47 -2.24 6.66
C ILE A 102 -5.17 -2.37 8.15
N LYS A 103 -4.87 -3.59 8.64
CA LYS A 103 -4.53 -3.83 10.05
C LYS A 103 -3.25 -3.11 10.46
N ILE A 104 -2.21 -3.16 9.61
CA ILE A 104 -0.93 -2.51 9.86
C ILE A 104 -1.10 -0.99 9.96
N VAL A 105 -1.79 -0.38 9.01
CA VAL A 105 -2.05 1.07 8.98
C VAL A 105 -2.85 1.50 10.21
N ALA A 106 -3.86 0.74 10.61
CA ALA A 106 -4.64 1.00 11.81
C ALA A 106 -3.77 0.98 13.09
N ARG A 107 -2.79 0.07 13.17
CA ARG A 107 -1.87 -0.06 14.32
C ARG A 107 -0.81 1.03 14.34
N THR A 108 -0.24 1.37 13.18
CA THR A 108 0.87 2.33 13.06
C THR A 108 0.40 3.78 13.00
N ARG A 109 -0.88 4.02 12.68
CA ARG A 109 -1.48 5.35 12.44
C ARG A 109 -0.72 6.18 11.40
N SER A 110 -0.06 5.51 10.47
CA SER A 110 0.65 6.17 9.37
C SER A 110 -0.33 6.71 8.35
N THR A 111 -0.04 7.89 7.79
CA THR A 111 -0.73 8.37 6.59
C THR A 111 -0.21 7.57 5.39
N VAL A 112 -1.10 7.00 4.59
CA VAL A 112 -0.73 6.26 3.38
C VAL A 112 -1.15 7.03 2.14
N VAL A 113 -0.23 7.19 1.20
CA VAL A 113 -0.52 7.66 -0.16
C VAL A 113 -0.16 6.53 -1.10
N MET A 114 -1.15 6.02 -1.82
CA MET A 114 -1.00 4.86 -2.71
C MET A 114 -1.40 5.24 -4.13
N VAL A 115 -0.57 4.87 -5.09
CA VAL A 115 -0.90 4.90 -6.52
C VAL A 115 -1.44 3.52 -6.89
N THR A 116 -2.60 3.48 -7.53
CA THR A 116 -3.19 2.26 -8.08
C THR A 116 -4.03 2.58 -9.30
N HIS A 117 -4.16 1.63 -10.21
CA HIS A 117 -5.09 1.65 -11.34
C HIS A 117 -6.33 0.77 -11.09
N ASP A 118 -6.41 0.09 -9.95
CA ASP A 118 -7.51 -0.78 -9.57
C ASP A 118 -8.55 0.02 -8.77
N VAL A 119 -9.75 0.17 -9.35
CA VAL A 119 -10.86 0.95 -8.77
C VAL A 119 -11.37 0.33 -7.47
N ASP A 120 -11.49 -1.00 -7.44
CA ASP A 120 -12.01 -1.72 -6.27
C ASP A 120 -11.01 -1.64 -5.10
N GLU A 121 -9.71 -1.68 -5.39
CA GLU A 121 -8.64 -1.44 -4.42
C GLU A 121 -8.71 -0.02 -3.85
N ALA A 122 -8.85 0.99 -4.71
CA ALA A 122 -8.92 2.39 -4.29
C ALA A 122 -10.13 2.62 -3.34
N VAL A 123 -11.31 2.13 -3.70
CA VAL A 123 -12.52 2.28 -2.86
C VAL A 123 -12.41 1.48 -1.56
N LEU A 124 -11.81 0.29 -1.58
CA LEU A 124 -11.63 -0.53 -0.39
C LEU A 124 -10.68 0.11 0.62
N LEU A 125 -9.55 0.66 0.17
CA LEU A 125 -8.45 1.05 1.05
C LEU A 125 -8.47 2.52 1.44
N ALA A 126 -8.88 3.43 0.54
CA ALA A 126 -8.70 4.86 0.73
C ALA A 126 -9.84 5.52 1.51
N ASP A 127 -9.52 6.61 2.23
CA ASP A 127 -10.49 7.56 2.78
C ASP A 127 -10.77 8.70 1.78
N ARG A 128 -9.83 8.94 0.87
CA ARG A 128 -9.97 9.88 -0.26
C ARG A 128 -9.30 9.31 -1.49
N ILE A 129 -9.96 9.41 -2.64
CA ILE A 129 -9.43 9.00 -3.94
C ILE A 129 -9.18 10.27 -4.75
N VAL A 130 -7.92 10.49 -5.12
CA VAL A 130 -7.50 11.60 -5.98
C VAL A 130 -7.41 11.06 -7.41
N MET A 131 -8.32 11.48 -8.26
CA MET A 131 -8.36 11.06 -9.66
C MET A 131 -7.58 12.04 -10.52
N MET A 132 -6.60 11.52 -11.25
CA MET A 132 -5.72 12.32 -12.11
C MET A 132 -6.26 12.40 -13.52
N THR A 133 -6.02 13.51 -14.19
CA THR A 133 -6.35 13.67 -15.61
C THR A 133 -5.30 12.99 -16.48
N ASN A 134 -5.61 12.77 -17.79
CA ASN A 134 -4.63 12.26 -18.74
C ASN A 134 -3.50 13.29 -19.02
N GLY A 135 -2.29 12.78 -19.31
CA GLY A 135 -1.15 13.60 -19.77
C GLY A 135 -1.37 14.20 -21.17
N PRO A 136 -0.44 15.06 -21.65
CA PRO A 136 0.90 15.33 -21.08
C PRO A 136 0.92 16.31 -19.90
N ALA A 137 -0.12 17.11 -19.66
CA ALA A 137 -0.23 18.04 -18.53
C ALA A 137 -1.23 17.51 -17.49
N ALA A 138 -0.96 16.30 -16.95
CA ALA A 138 -1.83 15.68 -15.95
C ALA A 138 -1.93 16.53 -14.68
N THR A 139 -3.16 16.75 -14.23
CA THR A 139 -3.49 17.50 -13.01
C THR A 139 -4.47 16.69 -12.15
N VAL A 140 -4.77 17.17 -10.96
CA VAL A 140 -5.87 16.64 -10.15
C VAL A 140 -7.18 16.97 -10.86
N GLY A 141 -7.92 15.95 -11.25
CA GLY A 141 -9.20 16.10 -11.93
C GLY A 141 -10.37 16.20 -10.96
N GLU A 142 -10.42 15.28 -10.00
CA GLU A 142 -11.48 15.23 -8.98
C GLU A 142 -10.95 14.54 -7.72
N ILE A 143 -11.49 14.89 -6.55
CA ILE A 143 -11.21 14.23 -5.27
C ILE A 143 -12.51 13.68 -4.72
N LEU A 144 -12.61 12.35 -4.65
CA LEU A 144 -13.75 11.65 -4.05
C LEU A 144 -13.45 11.31 -2.59
N LYS A 145 -14.34 11.70 -1.68
CA LYS A 145 -14.34 11.26 -0.30
C LYS A 145 -15.05 9.91 -0.20
N VAL A 146 -14.43 8.94 0.49
CA VAL A 146 -14.97 7.60 0.69
C VAL A 146 -15.46 7.49 2.13
N ASP A 147 -16.75 7.75 2.34
CA ASP A 147 -17.41 7.73 3.66
C ASP A 147 -17.93 6.33 4.04
N LEU A 148 -17.09 5.29 3.82
CA LEU A 148 -17.40 3.92 4.21
C LEU A 148 -16.87 3.64 5.62
N PRO A 149 -17.66 2.98 6.49
CA PRO A 149 -17.23 2.66 7.85
C PRO A 149 -16.02 1.70 7.84
N ARG A 150 -15.21 1.77 8.90
CA ARG A 150 -14.10 0.84 9.13
C ARG A 150 -14.41 -0.05 10.36
N PRO A 151 -13.96 -1.31 10.39
CA PRO A 151 -13.21 -2.02 9.35
C PRO A 151 -14.09 -2.35 8.14
N ARG A 152 -13.52 -2.30 6.94
CA ARG A 152 -14.20 -2.64 5.70
C ARG A 152 -14.07 -4.13 5.43
N ASP A 153 -15.21 -4.83 5.46
CA ASP A 153 -15.31 -6.25 5.12
C ASP A 153 -15.68 -6.41 3.64
N ARG A 154 -14.89 -7.18 2.89
CA ARG A 154 -15.07 -7.37 1.44
C ARG A 154 -16.42 -7.99 1.09
N VAL A 155 -16.87 -8.96 1.89
CA VAL A 155 -18.13 -9.68 1.62
C VAL A 155 -19.30 -8.75 1.91
N ALA A 156 -19.25 -8.01 3.02
CA ALA A 156 -20.27 -7.03 3.37
C ALA A 156 -20.34 -5.86 2.35
N LEU A 157 -19.21 -5.45 1.80
CA LEU A 157 -19.16 -4.39 0.78
C LEU A 157 -19.74 -4.82 -0.57
N ALA A 158 -19.85 -6.13 -0.86
CA ALA A 158 -20.38 -6.61 -2.13
C ALA A 158 -21.82 -6.13 -2.39
N ASP A 159 -22.63 -5.96 -1.34
CA ASP A 159 -24.01 -5.48 -1.44
C ASP A 159 -24.18 -4.03 -0.90
N ASP A 160 -23.09 -3.35 -0.53
CA ASP A 160 -23.14 -2.03 0.07
C ASP A 160 -23.38 -0.93 -0.99
N LYS A 161 -24.44 -0.16 -0.82
CA LYS A 161 -24.82 0.93 -1.74
C LYS A 161 -23.80 2.05 -1.80
N GLY A 162 -23.16 2.38 -0.67
CA GLY A 162 -22.12 3.40 -0.60
C GLY A 162 -20.88 2.99 -1.35
N TYR A 163 -20.48 1.70 -1.22
CA TYR A 163 -19.39 1.13 -2.00
C TYR A 163 -19.65 1.22 -3.50
N HIS A 164 -20.84 0.79 -3.94
CA HIS A 164 -21.22 0.87 -5.35
C HIS A 164 -21.28 2.31 -5.86
N ALA A 165 -21.78 3.24 -5.06
CA ALA A 165 -21.80 4.66 -5.41
C ALA A 165 -20.38 5.22 -5.61
N CYS A 166 -19.46 4.96 -4.69
CA CYS A 166 -18.05 5.36 -4.82
C CYS A 166 -17.40 4.75 -6.06
N ARG A 167 -17.57 3.44 -6.26
CA ARG A 167 -17.06 2.72 -7.43
C ARG A 167 -17.57 3.32 -8.76
N THR A 168 -18.86 3.59 -8.81
CA THR A 168 -19.50 4.19 -10.01
C THR A 168 -18.95 5.59 -10.26
N ALA A 169 -18.76 6.42 -9.23
CA ALA A 169 -18.20 7.78 -9.38
C ALA A 169 -16.78 7.73 -9.98
N VAL A 170 -15.92 6.82 -9.50
CA VAL A 170 -14.57 6.66 -10.05
C VAL A 170 -14.62 6.20 -11.52
N LEU A 171 -15.44 5.21 -11.84
CA LEU A 171 -15.61 4.73 -13.22
C LEU A 171 -16.16 5.82 -14.14
N ASP A 172 -17.15 6.61 -13.67
CA ASP A 172 -17.70 7.72 -14.45
C ASP A 172 -16.62 8.78 -14.76
N PHE A 173 -15.79 9.14 -13.79
CA PHE A 173 -14.65 10.02 -14.03
C PHE A 173 -13.71 9.44 -15.09
N LEU A 174 -13.27 8.18 -14.93
CA LEU A 174 -12.29 7.54 -15.82
C LEU A 174 -12.81 7.37 -17.26
N TYR A 175 -14.05 6.99 -17.43
CA TYR A 175 -14.60 6.63 -18.76
C TYR A 175 -15.36 7.75 -19.46
N ARG A 176 -15.97 8.69 -18.73
CA ARG A 176 -16.79 9.77 -19.30
C ARG A 176 -16.11 11.13 -19.18
N LYS A 177 -15.86 11.59 -17.97
CA LYS A 177 -15.31 12.93 -17.71
C LYS A 177 -13.89 13.11 -18.28
N GLN A 178 -13.10 12.06 -18.28
CA GLN A 178 -11.73 12.10 -18.81
C GLN A 178 -11.69 12.16 -20.35
N ARG A 179 -12.66 11.55 -21.02
CA ARG A 179 -12.79 11.58 -22.50
C ARG A 179 -13.48 12.84 -23.02
N ASN A 180 -14.28 13.53 -22.21
CA ASN A 180 -15.00 14.75 -22.61
C ASN A 180 -14.73 15.87 -21.62
N PRO A 181 -13.73 16.74 -21.86
CA PRO A 181 -13.37 17.84 -20.97
C PRO A 181 -14.53 18.80 -20.64
N ALA A 182 -15.49 18.98 -21.55
CA ALA A 182 -16.65 19.84 -21.34
C ALA A 182 -17.57 19.37 -20.20
N LEU A 183 -17.54 18.07 -19.85
CA LEU A 183 -18.31 17.53 -18.72
C LEU A 183 -17.68 17.80 -17.34
N ARG A 184 -16.46 18.36 -17.31
CA ARG A 184 -15.78 18.72 -16.05
C ARG A 184 -16.23 20.07 -15.50
N GLU A 185 -16.61 20.99 -16.40
CA GLU A 185 -17.01 22.37 -16.04
C GLU A 185 -18.48 22.44 -15.56
N ALA A 186 -19.23 21.36 -15.73
CA ALA A 186 -20.66 21.28 -15.40
C ALA A 186 -20.97 20.58 -14.06
N ALA A 187 -19.97 20.21 -13.28
CA ALA A 187 -20.08 19.52 -11.99
C ALA A 187 -19.43 20.34 -10.87
#